data_241c3893547abb9cc5001adaa7461faf
#
_entry.id   241c3893547abb9cc5001adaa7461faf
#
_cell.length_a   1.000
_cell.length_b   1.000
_cell.length_c   1.000
_cell.angle_alpha   90.00
_cell.angle_beta   90.00
_cell.angle_gamma   90.00
#
_symmetry.space_group_name_H-M   'P 1'
#
loop_
_entity.id
_entity.type
_entity.pdbx_description
1 polymer ?
#
loop_
_entity_poly.entity_id
_entity_poly.type
_entity_poly.pdbx_seq_one_letter_code
_entity_poly.pdbx_strand_id
1 'polypeptide(L)'
;MKSLLTLLLLSTLALHGQETTASADKTTFEFKDGDRLVLLGNTVFEREQRYGAFEPRLALALGETKVSVRNLAWSGDTVFGTARSYFGPPEEGIQRLSGHLDMLKPTVAMLCYGSELAFERLQGLPDFLTGYRSLIDLIRAKSPGVRIIVVAPPPVESLQPPLPDLSTENKNLSSLRDALRKFAMMQNAFFVDWFELMGGLPKPGLATKPLTENGVHYTPAGYEKLAAKLVQGLGLKIPEAPSPALENLRQAVIAKDTLFFNRWRPQNETYLFGFRKHEQGQNAKEIPMFDPLIAQG
;
A
#
# COMPACT_ATOMS: atom_id res chain seq x y z
N MET A 1 11.83 81.31 -10.81
CA MET A 1 12.57 80.13 -10.32
C MET A 1 11.59 79.33 -9.46
N LYS A 2 11.04 78.28 -9.99
CA LYS A 2 10.08 77.40 -9.29
C LYS A 2 10.74 76.04 -9.14
N SER A 3 11.07 75.65 -7.90
CA SER A 3 11.63 74.35 -7.54
C SER A 3 10.57 73.28 -7.56
N LEU A 4 10.75 72.25 -8.36
CA LEU A 4 9.88 71.07 -8.42
C LEU A 4 10.43 70.01 -7.44
N LEU A 5 9.67 69.66 -6.43
CA LEU A 5 9.99 68.61 -5.46
C LEU A 5 9.35 67.30 -5.97
N THR A 6 10.15 66.36 -6.37
CA THR A 6 9.68 65.03 -6.81
C THR A 6 9.63 64.13 -5.59
N LEU A 7 8.40 63.70 -5.25
CA LEU A 7 8.16 62.74 -4.16
C LEU A 7 8.29 61.32 -4.69
N LEU A 8 9.32 60.57 -4.20
CA LEU A 8 9.50 59.17 -4.52
C LEU A 8 8.67 58.33 -3.54
N LEU A 9 7.61 57.66 -4.03
CA LEU A 9 6.88 56.66 -3.26
C LEU A 9 7.66 55.33 -3.34
N LEU A 10 8.24 54.89 -2.23
CA LEU A 10 8.71 53.52 -2.07
C LEU A 10 7.52 52.61 -1.69
N SER A 11 7.07 51.80 -2.60
CA SER A 11 6.14 50.70 -2.32
C SER A 11 6.91 49.50 -1.76
N THR A 12 6.79 49.24 -0.47
CA THR A 12 7.28 48.00 0.16
C THR A 12 6.34 46.87 -0.18
N LEU A 13 6.77 45.95 -1.09
CA LEU A 13 6.14 44.65 -1.27
C LEU A 13 6.40 43.83 0.00
N ALA A 14 5.38 43.59 0.80
CA ALA A 14 5.40 42.59 1.84
C ALA A 14 5.33 41.22 1.18
N LEU A 15 6.46 40.51 1.10
CA LEU A 15 6.49 39.04 0.83
C LEU A 15 5.83 38.38 2.05
N HIS A 16 4.58 37.94 1.88
CA HIS A 16 3.99 36.92 2.76
C HIS A 16 4.67 35.60 2.46
N GLY A 17 5.70 35.27 3.22
CA GLY A 17 6.21 33.91 3.30
C GLY A 17 5.10 33.04 3.89
N GLN A 18 4.53 32.15 3.08
CA GLN A 18 3.80 31.02 3.62
C GLN A 18 4.78 30.18 4.42
N GLU A 19 4.73 30.31 5.75
CA GLU A 19 5.30 29.31 6.65
C GLU A 19 4.60 27.99 6.35
N THR A 20 5.29 27.12 5.62
CA THR A 20 4.96 25.68 5.59
C THR A 20 5.18 25.18 7.01
N THR A 21 4.12 25.15 7.80
CA THR A 21 4.10 24.45 9.08
C THR A 21 4.52 23.02 8.81
N ALA A 22 5.75 22.67 9.24
CA ALA A 22 6.20 21.30 9.30
C ALA A 22 5.11 20.49 10.01
N SER A 23 4.55 19.51 9.31
CA SER A 23 3.55 18.60 9.85
C SER A 23 4.16 17.97 11.09
N ALA A 24 3.65 18.32 12.27
CA ALA A 24 3.94 17.60 13.51
C ALA A 24 3.72 16.11 13.22
N ASP A 25 4.64 15.26 13.70
CA ASP A 25 4.64 13.81 13.52
C ASP A 25 3.25 13.29 13.94
N LYS A 26 2.35 13.07 12.98
CA LYS A 26 0.99 12.61 13.26
C LYS A 26 1.10 11.20 13.75
N THR A 27 0.82 10.98 15.01
CA THR A 27 0.86 9.64 15.63
C THR A 27 -0.32 8.75 15.22
N THR A 28 -1.37 9.35 14.64
CA THR A 28 -2.60 8.64 14.23
C THR A 28 -3.05 9.08 12.85
N PHE A 29 -3.34 8.12 11.98
CA PHE A 29 -3.99 8.37 10.70
C PHE A 29 -5.49 8.52 10.89
N GLU A 30 -6.04 9.64 10.47
CA GLU A 30 -7.46 9.95 10.62
C GLU A 30 -8.23 9.46 9.39
N PHE A 31 -9.00 8.36 9.53
CA PHE A 31 -9.98 7.95 8.55
C PHE A 31 -11.26 8.78 8.64
N LYS A 32 -11.91 8.98 7.51
CA LYS A 32 -13.18 9.70 7.39
C LYS A 32 -14.28 8.75 6.93
N ASP A 33 -15.50 9.02 7.34
CA ASP A 33 -16.64 8.28 6.85
C ASP A 33 -16.75 8.37 5.32
N GLY A 34 -16.98 7.23 4.67
CA GLY A 34 -16.99 7.12 3.21
C GLY A 34 -15.61 7.04 2.55
N ASP A 35 -14.52 6.89 3.32
CA ASP A 35 -13.20 6.67 2.72
C ASP A 35 -13.13 5.40 1.88
N ARG A 36 -12.41 5.51 0.77
CA ARG A 36 -12.09 4.40 -0.11
C ARG A 36 -10.59 4.15 -0.04
N LEU A 37 -10.21 3.15 0.77
CA LEU A 37 -8.84 2.71 0.95
C LEU A 37 -8.45 1.71 -0.14
N VAL A 38 -7.37 1.99 -0.85
CA VAL A 38 -6.76 1.05 -1.79
C VAL A 38 -5.41 0.60 -1.24
N LEU A 39 -5.21 -0.73 -1.20
CA LEU A 39 -3.91 -1.33 -0.89
C LEU A 39 -3.14 -1.53 -2.20
N LEU A 40 -1.92 -1.02 -2.25
CA LEU A 40 -0.99 -1.15 -3.35
C LEU A 40 0.35 -1.68 -2.84
N GLY A 41 0.93 -2.62 -3.55
CA GLY A 41 2.16 -3.25 -3.09
C GLY A 41 2.42 -4.57 -3.79
N ASN A 42 3.32 -5.33 -3.22
CA ASN A 42 3.71 -6.64 -3.71
C ASN A 42 3.04 -7.79 -2.93
N THR A 43 3.71 -8.92 -2.85
CA THR A 43 3.22 -10.20 -2.34
C THR A 43 2.61 -10.11 -0.94
N VAL A 44 3.16 -9.29 -0.03
CA VAL A 44 2.66 -9.23 1.36
C VAL A 44 1.23 -8.69 1.42
N PHE A 45 0.91 -7.67 0.63
CA PHE A 45 -0.46 -7.16 0.54
C PHE A 45 -1.35 -8.00 -0.36
N GLU A 46 -0.86 -8.54 -1.48
CA GLU A 46 -1.71 -9.39 -2.31
C GLU A 46 -2.21 -10.62 -1.55
N ARG A 47 -1.33 -11.29 -0.81
CA ARG A 47 -1.71 -12.51 -0.06
C ARG A 47 -2.68 -12.23 1.09
N GLU A 48 -2.76 -10.99 1.58
CA GLU A 48 -3.72 -10.58 2.62
C GLU A 48 -5.17 -10.92 2.23
N GLN A 49 -5.55 -10.78 0.97
CA GLN A 49 -6.89 -11.12 0.47
C GLN A 49 -7.32 -12.56 0.80
N ARG A 50 -6.36 -13.50 0.95
CA ARG A 50 -6.66 -14.91 1.26
C ARG A 50 -6.90 -15.12 2.76
N TYR A 51 -6.37 -14.24 3.58
CA TYR A 51 -6.42 -14.36 5.03
C TYR A 51 -7.46 -13.46 5.66
N GLY A 52 -7.78 -12.32 5.03
CA GLY A 52 -8.80 -11.37 5.47
C GLY A 52 -8.55 -10.88 6.90
N ALA A 53 -7.28 -10.67 7.27
CA ALA A 53 -6.92 -10.36 8.65
C ALA A 53 -6.96 -8.86 8.94
N PHE A 54 -6.65 -8.00 7.96
CA PHE A 54 -6.49 -6.57 8.14
C PHE A 54 -7.84 -5.81 8.16
N GLU A 55 -8.68 -5.99 7.14
CA GLU A 55 -9.91 -5.21 6.98
C GLU A 55 -10.88 -5.37 8.17
N PRO A 56 -11.14 -6.59 8.71
CA PRO A 56 -11.99 -6.73 9.88
C PRO A 56 -11.44 -6.03 11.12
N ARG A 57 -10.11 -6.05 11.30
CA ARG A 57 -9.46 -5.35 12.43
C ARG A 57 -9.53 -3.84 12.27
N LEU A 58 -9.35 -3.36 11.04
CA LEU A 58 -9.53 -1.96 10.73
C LEU A 58 -10.97 -1.52 11.02
N ALA A 59 -11.98 -2.27 10.55
CA ALA A 59 -13.38 -1.98 10.79
C ALA A 59 -13.71 -1.93 12.30
N LEU A 60 -13.23 -2.90 13.07
CA LEU A 60 -13.41 -2.88 14.54
C LEU A 60 -12.76 -1.66 15.20
N ALA A 61 -11.56 -1.29 14.75
CA ALA A 61 -10.85 -0.14 15.31
C ALA A 61 -11.50 1.20 14.95
N LEU A 62 -12.20 1.27 13.83
CA LEU A 62 -12.90 2.46 13.33
C LEU A 62 -14.33 2.60 13.89
N GLY A 63 -14.93 1.50 14.39
CA GLY A 63 -16.30 1.51 14.94
C GLY A 63 -17.33 1.91 13.87
N GLU A 64 -17.99 3.03 14.08
CA GLU A 64 -19.05 3.52 13.17
C GLU A 64 -18.53 4.16 11.88
N THR A 65 -17.25 4.49 11.80
CA THR A 65 -16.64 5.12 10.60
C THR A 65 -16.55 4.10 9.46
N LYS A 66 -17.29 4.34 8.39
CA LYS A 66 -17.36 3.42 7.24
C LYS A 66 -16.20 3.68 6.29
N VAL A 67 -15.38 2.66 6.08
CA VAL A 67 -14.25 2.67 5.14
C VAL A 67 -14.36 1.44 4.25
N SER A 68 -14.38 1.63 2.93
CA SER A 68 -14.28 0.50 2.01
C SER A 68 -12.81 0.21 1.70
N VAL A 69 -12.44 -1.07 1.68
CA VAL A 69 -11.07 -1.51 1.36
C VAL A 69 -11.08 -2.28 0.04
N ARG A 70 -10.09 -2.00 -0.82
CA ARG A 70 -9.88 -2.72 -2.10
C ARG A 70 -8.40 -3.03 -2.27
N ASN A 71 -8.10 -4.30 -2.43
CA ASN A 71 -6.73 -4.76 -2.55
C ASN A 71 -6.33 -4.88 -4.03
N LEU A 72 -5.50 -3.95 -4.50
CA LEU A 72 -4.89 -3.95 -5.83
C LEU A 72 -3.42 -4.39 -5.83
N ALA A 73 -2.92 -4.96 -4.73
CA ALA A 73 -1.56 -5.44 -4.70
C ALA A 73 -1.36 -6.63 -5.64
N TRP A 74 -0.13 -6.79 -6.11
CA TRP A 74 0.21 -7.80 -7.10
C TRP A 74 1.56 -8.43 -6.76
N SER A 75 1.61 -9.76 -6.61
CA SER A 75 2.84 -10.48 -6.28
C SER A 75 3.94 -10.20 -7.30
N GLY A 76 5.12 -9.85 -6.80
CA GLY A 76 6.27 -9.48 -7.63
C GLY A 76 6.19 -8.08 -8.24
N ASP A 77 5.16 -7.28 -7.90
CA ASP A 77 5.05 -5.92 -8.42
C ASP A 77 6.06 -4.98 -7.77
N THR A 78 6.45 -3.97 -8.52
CA THR A 78 7.35 -2.91 -8.11
C THR A 78 6.68 -1.54 -8.26
N VAL A 79 7.33 -0.49 -7.80
CA VAL A 79 6.86 0.89 -8.00
C VAL A 79 6.75 1.29 -9.49
N PHE A 80 7.30 0.48 -10.38
CA PHE A 80 7.24 0.65 -11.83
C PHE A 80 6.08 -0.12 -12.49
N GLY A 81 5.30 -0.89 -11.72
CA GLY A 81 4.17 -1.66 -12.24
C GLY A 81 4.57 -2.87 -13.10
N THR A 82 5.79 -3.38 -12.93
CA THR A 82 6.39 -4.40 -13.82
C THR A 82 5.61 -5.71 -13.88
N ALA A 83 5.04 -6.16 -12.75
CA ALA A 83 4.25 -7.39 -12.73
C ALA A 83 2.87 -7.25 -13.39
N ARG A 84 2.41 -6.03 -13.63
CA ARG A 84 1.11 -5.73 -14.24
C ARG A 84 1.15 -5.71 -15.76
N SER A 85 2.33 -5.75 -16.37
CA SER A 85 2.52 -5.89 -17.81
C SER A 85 2.55 -7.38 -18.17
N TYR A 86 1.66 -7.84 -19.06
CA TYR A 86 1.62 -9.26 -19.45
C TYR A 86 2.60 -9.57 -20.57
N PHE A 87 2.41 -8.95 -21.73
CA PHE A 87 3.19 -9.22 -22.94
C PHE A 87 3.70 -7.94 -23.59
N GLY A 88 3.30 -6.79 -23.07
CA GLY A 88 3.70 -5.48 -23.55
C GLY A 88 4.90 -4.92 -22.80
N PRO A 89 5.27 -3.68 -23.09
CA PRO A 89 6.34 -2.99 -22.39
C PRO A 89 5.95 -2.66 -20.94
N PRO A 90 6.91 -2.33 -20.07
CA PRO A 90 6.64 -2.01 -18.65
C PRO A 90 5.57 -0.94 -18.42
N GLU A 91 5.46 0.02 -19.35
CA GLU A 91 4.47 1.12 -19.31
C GLU A 91 3.02 0.60 -19.35
N GLU A 92 2.77 -0.57 -19.92
CA GLU A 92 1.44 -1.22 -19.90
C GLU A 92 0.98 -1.46 -18.46
N GLY A 93 1.89 -1.86 -17.57
CA GLY A 93 1.57 -2.09 -16.15
C GLY A 93 1.09 -0.82 -15.45
N ILE A 94 1.75 0.30 -15.71
CA ILE A 94 1.34 1.61 -15.17
C ILE A 94 0.01 2.09 -15.78
N GLN A 95 -0.21 1.88 -17.07
CA GLN A 95 -1.49 2.20 -17.72
C GLN A 95 -2.64 1.38 -17.13
N ARG A 96 -2.42 0.09 -16.88
CA ARG A 96 -3.38 -0.79 -16.23
C ARG A 96 -3.72 -0.32 -14.81
N LEU A 97 -2.71 0.01 -14.01
CA LEU A 97 -2.91 0.59 -12.68
C LEU A 97 -3.70 1.91 -12.75
N SER A 98 -3.35 2.77 -13.71
CA SER A 98 -4.06 4.02 -13.95
C SER A 98 -5.57 3.80 -14.19
N GLY A 99 -5.93 2.80 -15.00
CA GLY A 99 -7.33 2.43 -15.24
C GLY A 99 -8.05 1.94 -13.96
N HIS A 100 -7.35 1.15 -13.13
CA HIS A 100 -7.91 0.72 -11.84
C HIS A 100 -8.12 1.88 -10.86
N LEU A 101 -7.21 2.85 -10.83
CA LEU A 101 -7.35 4.06 -10.02
C LEU A 101 -8.54 4.92 -10.48
N ASP A 102 -8.73 5.05 -11.80
CA ASP A 102 -9.89 5.74 -12.39
C ASP A 102 -11.22 5.08 -12.01
N MET A 103 -11.25 3.74 -11.93
CA MET A 103 -12.42 2.98 -11.52
C MET A 103 -12.74 3.14 -10.03
N LEU A 104 -11.71 3.05 -9.17
CA LEU A 104 -11.89 3.01 -7.71
C LEU A 104 -11.92 4.40 -7.07
N LYS A 105 -11.28 5.40 -7.67
CA LYS A 105 -11.17 6.78 -7.17
C LYS A 105 -10.84 6.82 -5.67
N PRO A 106 -9.68 6.28 -5.25
CA PRO A 106 -9.34 6.16 -3.83
C PRO A 106 -9.27 7.52 -3.15
N THR A 107 -9.71 7.60 -1.89
CA THR A 107 -9.48 8.75 -1.01
C THR A 107 -8.27 8.53 -0.09
N VAL A 108 -7.88 7.25 0.06
CA VAL A 108 -6.69 6.83 0.78
C VAL A 108 -5.98 5.75 -0.03
N ALA A 109 -4.67 5.89 -0.22
CA ALA A 109 -3.83 4.86 -0.82
C ALA A 109 -2.74 4.44 0.16
N MET A 110 -2.70 3.16 0.50
CA MET A 110 -1.68 2.55 1.37
C MET A 110 -0.73 1.73 0.52
N LEU A 111 0.56 2.07 0.56
CA LEU A 111 1.57 1.52 -0.33
C LEU A 111 2.65 0.79 0.47
N CYS A 112 2.95 -0.48 0.10
CA CYS A 112 4.01 -1.30 0.68
C CYS A 112 4.85 -1.93 -0.44
N TYR A 113 5.96 -1.28 -0.77
CA TYR A 113 6.90 -1.69 -1.82
C TYR A 113 8.34 -1.71 -1.31
N GLY A 114 9.24 -2.38 -2.02
CA GLY A 114 10.69 -2.33 -1.85
C GLY A 114 11.27 -3.53 -1.10
N SER A 115 10.49 -4.55 -0.74
CA SER A 115 11.03 -5.75 -0.09
C SER A 115 12.06 -6.48 -0.96
N GLU A 116 11.94 -6.41 -2.28
CA GLU A 116 12.87 -6.97 -3.27
C GLU A 116 14.28 -6.34 -3.17
N LEU A 117 14.37 -5.04 -2.88
CA LEU A 117 15.64 -4.32 -2.75
C LEU A 117 16.52 -4.88 -1.62
N ALA A 118 15.91 -5.52 -0.62
CA ALA A 118 16.66 -6.14 0.46
C ALA A 118 17.57 -7.26 -0.06
N PHE A 119 17.11 -8.01 -1.06
CA PHE A 119 17.84 -9.10 -1.71
C PHE A 119 18.83 -8.60 -2.76
N GLU A 120 18.64 -7.39 -3.27
CA GLU A 120 19.49 -6.69 -4.23
C GLU A 120 20.52 -5.77 -3.56
N ARG A 121 20.72 -5.86 -2.24
CA ARG A 121 21.66 -5.05 -1.46
C ARG A 121 21.44 -3.54 -1.62
N LEU A 122 20.20 -3.12 -1.85
CA LEU A 122 19.78 -1.72 -2.04
C LEU A 122 20.43 -1.00 -3.24
N GLN A 123 20.98 -1.72 -4.21
CA GLN A 123 21.65 -1.10 -5.37
C GLN A 123 20.73 -0.19 -6.18
N GLY A 124 19.43 -0.55 -6.28
CA GLY A 124 18.41 0.22 -6.99
C GLY A 124 17.69 1.28 -6.14
N LEU A 125 18.12 1.57 -4.92
CA LEU A 125 17.39 2.46 -4.01
C LEU A 125 17.10 3.87 -4.57
N PRO A 126 18.03 4.58 -5.24
CA PRO A 126 17.73 5.90 -5.82
C PRO A 126 16.64 5.84 -6.90
N ASP A 127 16.74 4.85 -7.81
CA ASP A 127 15.76 4.66 -8.88
C ASP A 127 14.39 4.24 -8.32
N PHE A 128 14.39 3.35 -7.32
CA PHE A 128 13.20 2.97 -6.58
C PHE A 128 12.49 4.19 -5.96
N LEU A 129 13.20 5.07 -5.27
CA LEU A 129 12.60 6.27 -4.67
C LEU A 129 12.06 7.24 -5.73
N THR A 130 12.72 7.32 -6.88
CA THR A 130 12.26 8.10 -8.03
C THR A 130 10.97 7.50 -8.61
N GLY A 131 10.94 6.18 -8.84
CA GLY A 131 9.76 5.44 -9.29
C GLY A 131 8.61 5.54 -8.28
N TYR A 132 8.91 5.45 -6.99
CA TYR A 132 7.91 5.59 -5.94
C TYR A 132 7.25 6.97 -5.94
N ARG A 133 8.04 8.04 -6.14
CA ARG A 133 7.50 9.39 -6.32
C ARG A 133 6.58 9.46 -7.52
N SER A 134 7.02 8.94 -8.68
CA SER A 134 6.21 8.93 -9.90
C SER A 134 4.90 8.17 -9.72
N LEU A 135 4.91 7.06 -8.96
CA LEU A 135 3.71 6.32 -8.59
C LEU A 135 2.76 7.16 -7.72
N ILE A 136 3.28 7.83 -6.69
CA ILE A 136 2.46 8.73 -5.84
C ILE A 136 1.88 9.87 -6.67
N ASP A 137 2.64 10.46 -7.56
CA ASP A 137 2.19 11.55 -8.44
C ASP A 137 1.08 11.07 -9.39
N LEU A 138 1.19 9.87 -9.95
CA LEU A 138 0.12 9.23 -10.71
C LEU A 138 -1.16 9.07 -9.87
N ILE A 139 -1.04 8.54 -8.66
CA ILE A 139 -2.19 8.32 -7.76
C ILE A 139 -2.88 9.67 -7.45
N ARG A 140 -2.10 10.71 -7.16
CA ARG A 140 -2.64 12.05 -6.90
C ARG A 140 -3.30 12.68 -8.13
N ALA A 141 -2.73 12.47 -9.31
CA ALA A 141 -3.32 12.94 -10.57
C ALA A 141 -4.68 12.27 -10.86
N LYS A 142 -4.78 10.96 -10.56
CA LYS A 142 -6.01 10.17 -10.74
C LYS A 142 -7.06 10.39 -9.64
N SER A 143 -6.61 10.74 -8.46
CA SER A 143 -7.46 10.93 -7.28
C SER A 143 -7.03 12.19 -6.51
N PRO A 144 -7.44 13.39 -6.98
CA PRO A 144 -7.10 14.63 -6.31
C PRO A 144 -7.55 14.63 -4.83
N GLY A 145 -6.64 15.02 -3.94
CA GLY A 145 -6.90 15.02 -2.50
C GLY A 145 -6.71 13.67 -1.81
N VAL A 146 -6.26 12.63 -2.53
CA VAL A 146 -5.93 11.33 -1.94
C VAL A 146 -4.85 11.48 -0.85
N ARG A 147 -5.06 10.82 0.27
CA ARG A 147 -4.09 10.76 1.37
C ARG A 147 -3.25 9.50 1.22
N ILE A 148 -1.95 9.67 1.33
CA ILE A 148 -0.98 8.60 1.10
C ILE A 148 -0.48 8.04 2.44
N ILE A 149 -0.43 6.72 2.54
CA ILE A 149 0.21 5.99 3.62
C ILE A 149 1.35 5.16 3.01
N VAL A 150 2.58 5.41 3.45
CA VAL A 150 3.76 4.62 3.08
C VAL A 150 4.04 3.64 4.22
N VAL A 151 4.08 2.36 3.88
CA VAL A 151 4.33 1.28 4.84
C VAL A 151 5.71 0.68 4.56
N ALA A 152 6.58 0.66 5.55
CA ALA A 152 7.84 -0.07 5.44
C ALA A 152 7.57 -1.58 5.39
N PRO A 153 8.19 -2.35 4.48
CA PRO A 153 8.04 -3.80 4.44
C PRO A 153 8.39 -4.45 5.79
N PRO A 154 7.64 -5.50 6.19
CA PRO A 154 7.94 -6.22 7.43
C PRO A 154 9.24 -7.02 7.31
N PRO A 155 9.85 -7.45 8.45
CA PRO A 155 11.07 -8.24 8.45
C PRO A 155 10.87 -9.63 7.82
N VAL A 156 11.95 -10.22 7.34
CA VAL A 156 12.04 -11.61 6.91
C VAL A 156 12.60 -12.50 8.04
N GLU A 157 12.38 -13.80 7.98
CA GLU A 157 12.78 -14.72 9.05
C GLU A 157 13.85 -15.70 8.58
N SER A 158 14.93 -15.85 9.35
CA SER A 158 15.87 -16.96 9.20
C SER A 158 15.26 -18.22 9.83
N LEU A 159 15.03 -19.23 9.00
CA LEU A 159 14.44 -20.50 9.40
C LEU A 159 15.48 -21.62 9.36
N GLN A 160 15.06 -22.84 9.75
CA GLN A 160 15.94 -24.03 9.75
C GLN A 160 16.47 -24.34 8.33
N PRO A 161 17.71 -24.83 8.22
CA PRO A 161 18.19 -25.38 6.96
C PRO A 161 17.23 -26.41 6.35
N PRO A 162 17.08 -26.46 5.01
CA PRO A 162 17.94 -25.84 3.99
C PRO A 162 17.60 -24.38 3.62
N LEU A 163 16.72 -23.71 4.36
CA LEU A 163 16.39 -22.31 4.07
C LEU A 163 17.56 -21.38 4.45
N PRO A 164 17.77 -20.29 3.71
CA PRO A 164 18.89 -19.39 3.92
C PRO A 164 18.77 -18.60 5.22
N ASP A 165 19.91 -18.13 5.73
CA ASP A 165 19.97 -17.07 6.74
C ASP A 165 19.66 -15.72 6.06
N LEU A 166 18.63 -15.04 6.52
CA LEU A 166 18.14 -13.75 5.99
C LEU A 166 18.54 -12.55 6.87
N SER A 167 19.58 -12.71 7.70
CA SER A 167 20.07 -11.65 8.58
C SER A 167 20.57 -10.42 7.80
N THR A 168 21.17 -10.63 6.62
CA THR A 168 21.64 -9.55 5.75
C THR A 168 20.48 -8.79 5.13
N GLU A 169 19.46 -9.50 4.68
CA GLU A 169 18.23 -8.94 4.11
C GLU A 169 17.49 -8.07 5.13
N ASN A 170 17.45 -8.49 6.40
CA ASN A 170 16.88 -7.68 7.47
C ASN A 170 17.67 -6.38 7.74
N LYS A 171 19.00 -6.40 7.65
CA LYS A 171 19.81 -5.18 7.73
C LYS A 171 19.50 -4.22 6.57
N ASN A 172 19.34 -4.77 5.36
CA ASN A 172 18.93 -4.00 4.19
C ASN A 172 17.51 -3.43 4.35
N LEU A 173 16.55 -4.24 4.86
CA LEU A 173 15.19 -3.77 5.18
C LEU A 173 15.20 -2.64 6.22
N SER A 174 16.05 -2.73 7.25
CA SER A 174 16.21 -1.65 8.23
C SER A 174 16.69 -0.35 7.58
N SER A 175 17.65 -0.42 6.68
CA SER A 175 18.15 0.75 5.94
C SER A 175 17.10 1.29 4.97
N LEU A 176 16.36 0.42 4.30
CA LEU A 176 15.23 0.78 3.42
C LEU A 176 14.13 1.49 4.23
N ARG A 177 13.77 0.95 5.40
CA ARG A 177 12.81 1.56 6.32
C ARG A 177 13.17 3.02 6.64
N ASP A 178 14.46 3.28 6.95
CA ASP A 178 14.93 4.62 7.27
C ASP A 178 14.86 5.56 6.04
N ALA A 179 15.14 5.04 4.86
CA ALA A 179 14.96 5.78 3.61
C ALA A 179 13.48 6.09 3.33
N LEU A 180 12.59 5.10 3.52
CA LEU A 180 11.15 5.26 3.33
C LEU A 180 10.52 6.23 4.33
N ARG A 181 10.99 6.27 5.57
CA ARG A 181 10.56 7.26 6.56
C ARG A 181 10.84 8.69 6.07
N LYS A 182 12.08 8.96 5.63
CA LYS A 182 12.47 10.26 5.07
C LYS A 182 11.67 10.60 3.80
N PHE A 183 11.50 9.61 2.94
CA PHE A 183 10.72 9.74 1.71
C PHE A 183 9.26 10.09 2.01
N ALA A 184 8.61 9.40 2.94
CA ALA A 184 7.24 9.68 3.33
C ALA A 184 7.05 11.12 3.84
N MET A 185 7.98 11.62 4.65
CA MET A 185 7.98 13.04 5.10
C MET A 185 8.06 13.99 3.90
N MET A 186 8.97 13.76 2.96
CA MET A 186 9.11 14.59 1.75
C MET A 186 7.87 14.53 0.86
N GLN A 187 7.13 13.42 0.89
CA GLN A 187 5.89 13.24 0.13
C GLN A 187 4.64 13.71 0.88
N ASN A 188 4.75 14.29 2.07
CA ASN A 188 3.62 14.62 2.95
C ASN A 188 2.67 13.41 3.09
N ALA A 189 3.25 12.23 3.30
CA ALA A 189 2.57 10.95 3.48
C ALA A 189 2.66 10.50 4.93
N PHE A 190 1.64 9.79 5.40
CA PHE A 190 1.69 9.11 6.69
C PHE A 190 2.64 7.91 6.58
N PHE A 191 3.48 7.69 7.60
CA PHE A 191 4.43 6.58 7.59
C PHE A 191 4.07 5.54 8.64
N VAL A 192 4.02 4.26 8.22
CA VAL A 192 3.86 3.11 9.12
C VAL A 192 5.16 2.31 9.14
N ASP A 193 5.81 2.26 10.29
CA ASP A 193 7.01 1.45 10.51
C ASP A 193 6.63 0.00 10.81
N TRP A 194 6.16 -0.71 9.79
CA TRP A 194 5.74 -2.10 9.96
C TRP A 194 6.92 -3.02 10.29
N PHE A 195 8.13 -2.67 9.80
CA PHE A 195 9.36 -3.38 10.13
C PHE A 195 9.59 -3.40 11.65
N GLU A 196 9.60 -2.23 12.29
CA GLU A 196 9.82 -2.11 13.73
C GLU A 196 8.67 -2.70 14.55
N LEU A 197 7.44 -2.47 14.15
CA LEU A 197 6.24 -2.99 14.80
C LEU A 197 6.20 -4.52 14.81
N MET A 198 6.79 -5.18 13.82
CA MET A 198 6.92 -6.64 13.75
C MET A 198 8.12 -7.18 14.56
N GLY A 199 8.95 -6.32 15.12
CA GLY A 199 10.08 -6.68 15.96
C GLY A 199 11.43 -6.17 15.47
N GLY A 200 11.46 -5.46 14.34
CA GLY A 200 12.68 -4.85 13.80
C GLY A 200 13.73 -5.89 13.39
N LEU A 201 15.00 -5.56 13.64
CA LEU A 201 16.09 -6.50 13.42
C LEU A 201 15.92 -7.73 14.32
N PRO A 202 15.78 -8.94 13.75
CA PRO A 202 15.64 -10.15 14.54
C PRO A 202 16.88 -10.35 15.43
N LYS A 203 16.67 -10.92 16.61
CA LYS A 203 17.80 -11.40 17.43
C LYS A 203 18.55 -12.50 16.69
N PRO A 204 19.88 -12.62 16.86
CA PRO A 204 20.64 -13.71 16.27
C PRO A 204 20.03 -15.08 16.63
N GLY A 205 19.94 -15.94 15.64
CA GLY A 205 19.38 -17.29 15.77
C GLY A 205 18.12 -17.49 14.97
N LEU A 206 17.62 -18.72 15.00
CA LEU A 206 16.45 -19.13 14.24
C LEU A 206 15.16 -18.76 14.98
N ALA A 207 14.10 -18.47 14.23
CA ALA A 207 12.78 -18.23 14.79
C ALA A 207 12.25 -19.48 15.51
N THR A 208 11.94 -19.38 16.80
CA THR A 208 11.39 -20.48 17.60
C THR A 208 9.91 -20.74 17.32
N LYS A 209 9.18 -19.72 16.89
CA LYS A 209 7.78 -19.77 16.46
C LYS A 209 7.67 -18.98 15.13
N PRO A 210 7.99 -19.60 14.00
CA PRO A 210 8.02 -18.91 12.73
C PRO A 210 6.65 -18.35 12.37
N LEU A 211 6.65 -17.13 11.84
CA LEU A 211 5.48 -16.47 11.27
C LEU A 211 5.43 -16.58 9.75
N THR A 212 6.49 -17.17 9.17
CA THR A 212 6.61 -17.36 7.72
C THR A 212 6.79 -18.84 7.37
N GLU A 213 6.41 -19.22 6.16
CA GLU A 213 6.55 -20.57 5.62
C GLU A 213 7.99 -20.83 5.13
N ASN A 214 8.65 -19.80 4.60
CA ASN A 214 9.93 -19.90 3.90
C ASN A 214 10.85 -18.70 4.17
N GLY A 215 10.62 -17.99 5.23
CA GLY A 215 11.35 -16.77 5.60
C GLY A 215 10.75 -15.47 5.03
N VAL A 216 9.94 -15.54 3.98
CA VAL A 216 9.38 -14.38 3.26
C VAL A 216 7.85 -14.37 3.27
N HIS A 217 7.23 -15.53 3.03
CA HIS A 217 5.77 -15.65 2.95
C HIS A 217 5.17 -15.94 4.31
N TYR A 218 4.39 -15.00 4.82
CA TYR A 218 3.75 -15.12 6.11
C TYR A 218 2.67 -16.22 6.13
N THR A 219 2.59 -16.95 7.24
CA THR A 219 1.55 -17.94 7.55
C THR A 219 0.23 -17.26 7.94
N PRO A 220 -0.90 -17.99 8.10
CA PRO A 220 -2.12 -17.42 8.67
C PRO A 220 -1.87 -16.71 10.00
N ALA A 221 -1.13 -17.32 10.94
CA ALA A 221 -0.76 -16.69 12.21
C ALA A 221 0.13 -15.45 12.03
N GLY A 222 0.99 -15.47 11.00
CA GLY A 222 1.79 -14.32 10.59
C GLY A 222 0.92 -13.17 10.11
N TYR A 223 -0.10 -13.42 9.28
CA TYR A 223 -1.03 -12.39 8.81
C TYR A 223 -1.90 -11.82 9.93
N GLU A 224 -2.31 -12.64 10.91
CA GLU A 224 -2.99 -12.16 12.11
C GLU A 224 -2.14 -11.11 12.86
N LYS A 225 -0.85 -11.41 13.05
CA LYS A 225 0.08 -10.49 13.70
C LYS A 225 0.38 -9.26 12.83
N LEU A 226 0.61 -9.45 11.52
CA LEU A 226 0.83 -8.35 10.57
C LEU A 226 -0.33 -7.35 10.60
N ALA A 227 -1.57 -7.84 10.51
CA ALA A 227 -2.78 -7.03 10.50
C ALA A 227 -2.94 -6.23 11.80
N ALA A 228 -2.76 -6.89 12.96
CA ALA A 228 -2.81 -6.21 14.27
C ALA A 228 -1.76 -5.10 14.37
N LYS A 229 -0.53 -5.37 13.90
CA LYS A 229 0.56 -4.40 13.91
C LYS A 229 0.37 -3.27 12.91
N LEU A 230 -0.25 -3.54 11.75
CA LEU A 230 -0.58 -2.51 10.77
C LEU A 230 -1.62 -1.52 11.33
N VAL A 231 -2.69 -2.03 11.95
CA VAL A 231 -3.70 -1.18 12.61
C VAL A 231 -3.10 -0.39 13.76
N GLN A 232 -2.23 -1.00 14.57
CA GLN A 232 -1.46 -0.29 15.61
C GLN A 232 -0.59 0.82 15.01
N GLY A 233 0.06 0.56 13.87
CA GLY A 233 0.91 1.54 13.17
C GLY A 233 0.13 2.72 12.59
N LEU A 234 -1.16 2.55 12.35
CA LEU A 234 -2.08 3.66 12.00
C LEU A 234 -2.48 4.50 13.23
N GLY A 235 -1.99 4.16 14.42
CA GLY A 235 -2.35 4.83 15.68
C GLY A 235 -3.73 4.43 16.21
N LEU A 236 -4.34 3.38 15.66
CA LEU A 236 -5.65 2.90 16.04
C LEU A 236 -5.57 1.82 17.11
N LYS A 237 -6.60 1.72 17.96
CA LYS A 237 -6.72 0.69 18.98
C LYS A 237 -7.72 -0.38 18.54
N ILE A 238 -7.28 -1.62 18.56
CA ILE A 238 -8.16 -2.77 18.28
C ILE A 238 -8.80 -3.20 19.61
N PRO A 239 -10.12 -3.42 19.65
CA PRO A 239 -10.77 -4.04 20.82
C PRO A 239 -10.17 -5.40 21.16
N GLU A 240 -9.99 -5.70 22.45
CA GLU A 240 -9.17 -6.82 22.95
C GLU A 240 -9.74 -8.24 22.72
N ALA A 241 -10.94 -8.41 22.23
CA ALA A 241 -11.51 -9.76 22.12
C ALA A 241 -11.64 -10.25 20.69
N PRO A 242 -11.03 -11.41 20.32
CA PRO A 242 -11.48 -12.15 19.16
C PRO A 242 -12.90 -12.68 19.44
N SER A 243 -13.90 -11.99 18.96
CA SER A 243 -15.28 -12.45 19.07
C SER A 243 -15.60 -13.38 17.89
N PRO A 244 -16.58 -14.31 18.01
CA PRO A 244 -17.12 -15.05 16.87
C PRO A 244 -17.55 -14.11 15.72
N ALA A 245 -17.95 -12.87 16.03
CA ALA A 245 -18.30 -11.85 15.06
C ALA A 245 -17.08 -11.43 14.21
N LEU A 246 -15.87 -11.35 14.76
CA LEU A 246 -14.65 -11.07 14.00
C LEU A 246 -14.37 -12.16 12.95
N GLU A 247 -14.54 -13.44 13.31
CA GLU A 247 -14.34 -14.54 12.37
C GLU A 247 -15.40 -14.53 11.26
N ASN A 248 -16.66 -14.28 11.58
CA ASN A 248 -17.72 -14.15 10.57
C ASN A 248 -17.43 -12.98 9.62
N LEU A 249 -17.01 -11.83 10.16
CA LEU A 249 -16.61 -10.68 9.34
C LEU A 249 -15.40 -11.02 8.47
N ARG A 250 -14.41 -11.74 9.01
CA ARG A 250 -13.23 -12.19 8.25
C ARG A 250 -13.63 -13.06 7.06
N GLN A 251 -14.56 -13.99 7.24
CA GLN A 251 -15.04 -14.84 6.15
C GLN A 251 -15.79 -14.04 5.08
N ALA A 252 -16.61 -13.06 5.48
CA ALA A 252 -17.29 -12.16 4.55
C ALA A 252 -16.29 -11.32 3.74
N VAL A 253 -15.23 -10.79 4.39
CA VAL A 253 -14.16 -10.05 3.73
C VAL A 253 -13.43 -10.93 2.71
N ILE A 254 -13.07 -12.18 3.07
CA ILE A 254 -12.41 -13.12 2.14
C ILE A 254 -13.30 -13.39 0.91
N ALA A 255 -14.59 -13.59 1.13
CA ALA A 255 -15.54 -13.81 0.03
C ALA A 255 -15.63 -12.59 -0.90
N LYS A 256 -15.76 -11.38 -0.33
CA LYS A 256 -15.75 -10.10 -1.07
C LYS A 256 -14.44 -9.91 -1.82
N ASP A 257 -13.30 -10.13 -1.18
CA ASP A 257 -11.98 -9.94 -1.78
C ASP A 257 -11.74 -10.93 -2.93
N THR A 258 -12.25 -12.13 -2.83
CA THR A 258 -12.21 -13.11 -3.93
C THR A 258 -13.01 -12.62 -5.14
N LEU A 259 -14.21 -12.08 -4.94
CA LEU A 259 -15.01 -11.49 -6.01
C LEU A 259 -14.30 -10.28 -6.63
N PHE A 260 -13.76 -9.38 -5.78
CA PHE A 260 -13.03 -8.21 -6.25
C PHE A 260 -11.77 -8.59 -7.03
N PHE A 261 -10.99 -9.54 -6.55
CA PHE A 261 -9.81 -10.03 -7.25
C PHE A 261 -10.15 -10.53 -8.67
N ASN A 262 -11.16 -11.37 -8.80
CA ASN A 262 -11.59 -11.89 -10.11
C ASN A 262 -12.18 -10.79 -11.00
N ARG A 263 -12.73 -9.74 -10.43
CA ARG A 263 -13.24 -8.58 -11.16
C ARG A 263 -12.15 -7.75 -11.83
N TRP A 264 -11.10 -7.42 -11.09
CA TRP A 264 -10.05 -6.53 -11.61
C TRP A 264 -8.87 -7.27 -12.25
N ARG A 265 -8.71 -8.56 -11.94
CA ARG A 265 -7.64 -9.43 -12.44
C ARG A 265 -8.18 -10.80 -12.84
N PRO A 266 -9.05 -10.88 -13.86
CA PRO A 266 -9.57 -12.17 -14.31
C PRO A 266 -8.43 -13.05 -14.82
N GLN A 267 -8.44 -14.34 -14.47
CA GLN A 267 -7.35 -15.27 -14.83
C GLN A 267 -7.23 -15.51 -16.33
N ASN A 268 -8.33 -15.36 -17.06
CA ASN A 268 -8.40 -15.57 -18.51
C ASN A 268 -8.18 -14.31 -19.32
N GLU A 269 -7.47 -13.31 -18.82
CA GLU A 269 -7.42 -12.00 -19.43
C GLU A 269 -6.99 -12.02 -20.90
N THR A 270 -6.04 -12.87 -21.28
CA THR A 270 -5.62 -13.03 -22.67
C THR A 270 -6.77 -13.44 -23.59
N TYR A 271 -7.68 -14.29 -23.12
CA TYR A 271 -8.85 -14.74 -23.86
C TYR A 271 -10.02 -13.74 -23.81
N LEU A 272 -10.11 -12.98 -22.73
CA LEU A 272 -11.18 -12.00 -22.57
C LEU A 272 -10.90 -10.70 -23.32
N PHE A 273 -9.69 -10.16 -23.19
CA PHE A 273 -9.34 -8.81 -23.65
C PHE A 273 -8.13 -8.78 -24.59
N GLY A 274 -7.27 -9.80 -24.56
CA GLY A 274 -6.01 -9.85 -25.30
C GLY A 274 -6.16 -10.38 -26.73
N PHE A 275 -5.05 -10.89 -27.28
CA PHE A 275 -4.95 -11.34 -28.67
C PHE A 275 -5.78 -12.61 -28.99
N ARG A 276 -6.20 -13.37 -27.96
CA ARG A 276 -7.09 -14.55 -28.11
C ARG A 276 -8.56 -14.24 -27.81
N LYS A 277 -8.95 -12.97 -27.75
CA LYS A 277 -10.34 -12.56 -27.48
C LYS A 277 -11.38 -13.11 -28.48
N HIS A 278 -10.96 -13.55 -29.67
CA HIS A 278 -11.83 -14.19 -30.64
C HIS A 278 -12.37 -15.54 -30.16
N GLU A 279 -11.75 -16.16 -29.15
CA GLU A 279 -12.19 -17.44 -28.59
C GLU A 279 -13.21 -17.25 -27.44
N GLN A 280 -12.96 -16.35 -26.50
CA GLN A 280 -13.78 -16.15 -25.29
C GLN A 280 -14.12 -14.69 -24.98
N GLY A 281 -13.80 -13.73 -25.85
CA GLY A 281 -14.00 -12.30 -25.58
C GLY A 281 -15.44 -11.89 -25.33
N GLN A 282 -16.41 -12.67 -25.81
CA GLN A 282 -17.82 -12.43 -25.49
C GLN A 282 -18.15 -12.56 -23.99
N ASN A 283 -17.34 -13.32 -23.23
CA ASN A 283 -17.50 -13.49 -21.79
C ASN A 283 -17.03 -12.26 -21.00
N ALA A 284 -16.29 -11.34 -21.66
CA ALA A 284 -15.79 -10.11 -21.02
C ALA A 284 -16.92 -9.25 -20.43
N LYS A 285 -18.12 -9.31 -21.00
CA LYS A 285 -19.32 -8.63 -20.50
C LYS A 285 -19.80 -9.13 -19.12
N GLU A 286 -19.39 -10.33 -18.73
CA GLU A 286 -19.73 -10.93 -17.43
C GLU A 286 -18.87 -10.36 -16.30
N ILE A 287 -17.67 -9.86 -16.60
CA ILE A 287 -16.75 -9.33 -15.60
C ILE A 287 -17.37 -8.17 -14.77
N PRO A 288 -18.07 -7.18 -15.36
CA PRO A 288 -18.74 -6.14 -14.57
C PRO A 288 -19.88 -6.65 -13.68
N MET A 289 -20.38 -7.88 -13.90
CA MET A 289 -21.45 -8.46 -13.07
C MET A 289 -20.99 -8.77 -11.64
N PHE A 290 -19.68 -8.78 -11.38
CA PHE A 290 -19.13 -8.86 -10.02
C PHE A 290 -19.38 -7.58 -9.21
N ASP A 291 -19.53 -6.41 -9.85
CA ASP A 291 -19.62 -5.11 -9.16
C ASP A 291 -20.77 -5.05 -8.12
N PRO A 292 -22.04 -5.46 -8.43
CA PRO A 292 -23.11 -5.46 -7.44
C PRO A 292 -22.88 -6.48 -6.31
N LEU A 293 -22.20 -7.60 -6.57
CA LEU A 293 -21.90 -8.60 -5.56
C LEU A 293 -20.81 -8.09 -4.59
N ILE A 294 -19.81 -7.38 -5.11
CA ILE A 294 -18.76 -6.75 -4.31
C ILE A 294 -19.33 -5.62 -3.44
N ALA A 295 -20.34 -4.91 -3.94
CA ALA A 295 -20.97 -3.81 -3.20
C ALA A 295 -21.84 -4.29 -2.02
N GLN A 296 -22.25 -5.56 -2.02
CA GLN A 296 -23.05 -6.17 -0.95
C GLN A 296 -22.19 -6.71 0.20
N GLY A 297 -20.91 -6.96 -0.01
CA GLY A 297 -19.92 -7.42 0.97
C GLY A 297 -19.08 -6.27 1.51
#